data_b303ca3ad6c2c01f6faddbe7aedfde7c
#
_entry.id   b303ca3ad6c2c01f6faddbe7aedfde7c
#
_cell.length_a   1.000
_cell.length_b   1.000
_cell.length_c   1.000
_cell.angle_alpha   90.00
_cell.angle_beta   90.00
_cell.angle_gamma   90.00
#
_symmetry.space_group_name_H-M   'P 1'
#
loop_
_entity.id
_entity.type
_entity.pdbx_description
1 polymer ?
#
loop_
_entity_poly.entity_id
_entity_poly.type
_entity_poly.pdbx_seq_one_letter_code
_entity_poly.pdbx_strand_id
1 'polypeptide(L)'
;MTKKEKILIALDDDLTSKAVVKYVGRITSGEKNLAICLLHIIPPLPPQLREFRGSEDAKMEQQLDRELDVKCARWTINAERAAQALLRKATTLLTKAGMPSHSLETCVRQSVNHEDLIDDIFAAAKEKKCQTIVVGRSSFSWLKEVFHRHVADELVRKASGVTIWVVE
;
A
#
# COMPACT_ATOMS: atom_id res chain seq x y z
N MET A 1 14.57 17.17 -22.83
CA MET A 1 14.65 16.29 -21.62
C MET A 1 13.59 15.22 -21.76
N THR A 2 13.98 14.00 -21.88
CA THR A 2 13.03 12.88 -21.80
C THR A 2 12.46 12.82 -20.40
N LYS A 3 11.15 12.99 -20.27
CA LYS A 3 10.44 12.89 -18.98
C LYS A 3 10.64 11.48 -18.46
N LYS A 4 11.24 11.35 -17.27
CA LYS A 4 11.45 10.05 -16.62
C LYS A 4 10.08 9.42 -16.36
N GLU A 5 9.85 8.23 -16.89
CA GLU A 5 8.64 7.49 -16.61
C GLU A 5 8.66 6.99 -15.15
N LYS A 6 7.51 6.97 -14.52
CA LYS A 6 7.39 6.56 -13.13
C LYS A 6 6.25 5.59 -12.95
N ILE A 7 6.55 4.43 -12.36
CA ILE A 7 5.62 3.35 -12.07
C ILE A 7 5.38 3.30 -10.56
N LEU A 8 4.12 3.21 -10.16
CA LEU A 8 3.75 2.91 -8.79
C LEU A 8 3.40 1.42 -8.69
N ILE A 9 4.00 0.70 -7.76
CA ILE A 9 3.64 -0.68 -7.43
C ILE A 9 2.90 -0.66 -6.10
N ALA A 10 1.62 -1.02 -6.13
CA ALA A 10 0.82 -1.17 -4.91
C ALA A 10 1.04 -2.56 -4.32
N LEU A 11 1.64 -2.60 -3.13
CA LEU A 11 2.05 -3.81 -2.43
C LEU A 11 1.10 -4.14 -1.29
N ASP A 12 0.79 -5.41 -1.18
CA ASP A 12 0.09 -6.06 -0.08
C ASP A 12 1.05 -7.00 0.66
N ASP A 13 0.65 -7.56 1.79
CA ASP A 13 1.48 -8.46 2.61
C ASP A 13 1.54 -9.91 2.12
N ASP A 14 0.93 -10.19 0.98
CA ASP A 14 0.80 -11.54 0.46
C ASP A 14 1.93 -11.96 -0.51
N LEU A 15 1.89 -13.23 -0.92
CA LEU A 15 2.83 -13.79 -1.88
C LEU A 15 2.68 -13.16 -3.27
N THR A 16 1.49 -12.63 -3.60
CA THR A 16 1.21 -11.97 -4.87
C THR A 16 2.06 -10.73 -5.05
N SER A 17 2.24 -9.92 -3.99
CA SER A 17 3.12 -8.74 -4.03
C SER A 17 4.55 -9.11 -4.41
N LYS A 18 5.08 -10.21 -3.88
CA LYS A 18 6.42 -10.70 -4.24
C LYS A 18 6.50 -11.10 -5.72
N ALA A 19 5.47 -11.75 -6.27
CA ALA A 19 5.41 -12.11 -7.68
C ALA A 19 5.35 -10.87 -8.57
N VAL A 20 4.54 -9.88 -8.21
CA VAL A 20 4.42 -8.59 -8.90
C VAL A 20 5.77 -7.88 -8.97
N VAL A 21 6.46 -7.75 -7.83
CA VAL A 21 7.78 -7.08 -7.76
C VAL A 21 8.82 -7.79 -8.62
N LYS A 22 8.86 -9.12 -8.60
CA LYS A 22 9.76 -9.92 -9.43
C LYS A 22 9.46 -9.75 -10.92
N TYR A 23 8.17 -9.76 -11.29
CA TYR A 23 7.75 -9.57 -12.66
C TYR A 23 8.17 -8.18 -13.17
N VAL A 24 7.84 -7.11 -12.45
CA VAL A 24 8.21 -5.74 -12.80
C VAL A 24 9.72 -5.60 -12.90
N GLY A 25 10.48 -6.09 -11.92
CA GLY A 25 11.93 -6.06 -11.93
C GLY A 25 12.53 -6.71 -13.19
N ARG A 26 11.96 -7.82 -13.64
CA ARG A 26 12.41 -8.53 -14.84
C ARG A 26 12.15 -7.73 -16.12
N ILE A 27 10.95 -7.16 -16.28
CA ILE A 27 10.58 -6.44 -17.51
C ILE A 27 11.18 -5.04 -17.60
N THR A 28 11.53 -4.44 -16.45
CA THR A 28 12.13 -3.11 -16.38
C THR A 28 13.66 -3.13 -16.24
N SER A 29 14.25 -4.31 -16.25
CA SER A 29 15.71 -4.47 -16.15
C SER A 29 16.41 -3.80 -17.31
N GLY A 30 17.36 -2.90 -17.00
CA GLY A 30 18.12 -2.14 -17.99
C GLY A 30 17.49 -0.82 -18.43
N GLU A 31 16.26 -0.52 -18.00
CA GLU A 31 15.61 0.75 -18.33
C GLU A 31 16.20 1.91 -17.51
N LYS A 32 16.93 2.80 -18.18
CA LYS A 32 17.62 3.92 -17.50
C LYS A 32 16.72 5.10 -17.18
N ASN A 33 15.62 5.27 -17.91
CA ASN A 33 14.70 6.41 -17.77
C ASN A 33 13.45 6.08 -16.97
N LEU A 34 13.50 5.01 -16.16
CA LEU A 34 12.39 4.56 -15.33
C LEU A 34 12.67 4.79 -13.86
N ALA A 35 11.64 5.20 -13.12
CA ALA A 35 11.63 5.19 -11.66
C ALA A 35 10.46 4.35 -11.15
N ILE A 36 10.64 3.72 -10.00
CA ILE A 36 9.61 2.91 -9.35
C ILE A 36 9.34 3.46 -7.96
N CYS A 37 8.07 3.71 -7.68
CA CYS A 37 7.56 4.01 -6.36
C CYS A 37 6.86 2.77 -5.79
N LEU A 38 7.35 2.25 -4.68
CA LEU A 38 6.74 1.15 -3.95
C LEU A 38 5.78 1.73 -2.92
N LEU A 39 4.49 1.45 -3.07
CA LEU A 39 3.44 1.90 -2.15
C LEU A 39 2.96 0.74 -1.31
N HIS A 40 2.93 0.93 0.01
CA HIS A 40 2.17 0.08 0.91
C HIS A 40 1.12 0.90 1.63
N ILE A 41 -0.09 0.37 1.72
CA ILE A 41 -1.20 1.01 2.43
C ILE A 41 -1.52 0.19 3.67
N ILE A 42 -1.29 0.80 4.83
CA ILE A 42 -1.69 0.23 6.11
C ILE A 42 -3.22 0.28 6.19
N PRO A 43 -3.88 -0.84 6.48
CA PRO A 43 -5.34 -0.85 6.63
C PRO A 43 -5.80 0.05 7.77
N PRO A 44 -7.08 0.42 7.81
CA PRO A 44 -7.65 1.15 8.94
C PRO A 44 -7.49 0.38 10.25
N LEU A 45 -7.51 1.11 11.37
CA LEU A 45 -7.54 0.48 12.70
C LEU A 45 -8.63 -0.59 12.78
N PRO A 46 -8.34 -1.75 13.36
CA PRO A 46 -9.35 -2.78 13.59
C PRO A 46 -10.56 -2.24 14.36
N PRO A 47 -11.78 -2.72 14.10
CA PRO A 47 -12.99 -2.24 14.79
C PRO A 47 -12.87 -2.25 16.32
N GLN A 48 -12.20 -3.25 16.87
CA GLN A 48 -11.99 -3.39 18.32
C GLN A 48 -11.17 -2.25 18.94
N LEU A 49 -10.36 -1.57 18.13
CA LEU A 49 -9.57 -0.42 18.54
C LEU A 49 -10.22 0.93 18.20
N ARG A 50 -11.34 0.90 17.46
CA ARG A 50 -12.13 2.09 17.11
C ARG A 50 -13.35 2.29 18.00
N GLU A 51 -13.85 1.20 18.59
CA GLU A 51 -15.04 1.25 19.43
C GLU A 51 -14.69 1.81 20.81
N PHE A 52 -15.26 2.98 21.11
CA PHE A 52 -15.24 3.54 22.45
C PHE A 52 -16.19 2.73 23.33
N ARG A 53 -15.68 2.14 24.39
CA ARG A 53 -16.49 1.50 25.43
C ARG A 53 -16.63 2.48 26.58
N GLY A 54 -17.66 3.33 26.52
CA GLY A 54 -18.01 4.23 27.61
C GLY A 54 -18.30 3.49 28.92
N SER A 55 -17.99 4.12 30.04
CA SER A 55 -18.36 3.68 31.38
C SER A 55 -19.15 4.78 32.08
N GLU A 56 -20.10 4.43 32.93
CA GLU A 56 -20.82 5.39 33.78
C GLU A 56 -19.91 6.00 34.88
N ASP A 57 -18.78 5.36 35.16
CA ASP A 57 -17.77 5.85 36.10
C ASP A 57 -16.65 6.59 35.35
N ALA A 58 -16.51 7.91 35.61
CA ALA A 58 -15.53 8.77 34.98
C ALA A 58 -14.06 8.34 35.19
N LYS A 59 -13.73 7.72 36.30
CA LYS A 59 -12.37 7.19 36.55
C LYS A 59 -12.10 5.94 35.71
N MET A 60 -13.08 5.05 35.62
CA MET A 60 -13.03 3.86 34.79
C MET A 60 -12.95 4.23 33.31
N GLU A 61 -13.71 5.22 32.87
CA GLU A 61 -13.68 5.75 31.52
C GLU A 61 -12.28 6.28 31.14
N GLN A 62 -11.67 7.10 31.99
CA GLN A 62 -10.30 7.59 31.75
C GLN A 62 -9.26 6.48 31.69
N GLN A 63 -9.41 5.43 32.48
CA GLN A 63 -8.52 4.29 32.46
C GLN A 63 -8.66 3.51 31.17
N LEU A 64 -9.90 3.24 30.71
CA LEU A 64 -10.19 2.55 29.46
C LEU A 64 -9.67 3.32 28.25
N ASP A 65 -9.80 4.65 28.24
CA ASP A 65 -9.25 5.52 27.19
C ASP A 65 -7.73 5.38 27.10
N ARG A 66 -7.02 5.49 28.21
CA ARG A 66 -5.56 5.33 28.24
C ARG A 66 -5.12 3.96 27.74
N GLU A 67 -5.83 2.90 28.13
CA GLU A 67 -5.54 1.55 27.65
C GLU A 67 -5.78 1.41 26.16
N LEU A 68 -6.84 2.02 25.64
CA LEU A 68 -7.15 2.04 24.21
C LEU A 68 -6.08 2.81 23.43
N ASP A 69 -5.68 3.98 23.90
CA ASP A 69 -4.62 4.77 23.27
C ASP A 69 -3.30 4.00 23.16
N VAL A 70 -2.92 3.29 24.22
CA VAL A 70 -1.72 2.43 24.23
C VAL A 70 -1.85 1.30 23.23
N LYS A 71 -3.02 0.67 23.13
CA LYS A 71 -3.27 -0.41 22.14
C LYS A 71 -3.24 0.10 20.71
N CYS A 72 -3.86 1.26 20.45
CA CYS A 72 -3.82 1.92 19.14
C CYS A 72 -2.40 2.29 18.73
N ALA A 73 -1.64 2.91 19.62
CA ALA A 73 -0.24 3.27 19.36
C ALA A 73 0.62 2.04 19.06
N ARG A 74 0.47 0.96 19.83
CA ARG A 74 1.18 -0.30 19.61
C ARG A 74 0.84 -0.92 18.27
N TRP A 75 -0.44 -0.95 17.91
CA TRP A 75 -0.89 -1.46 16.63
C TRP A 75 -0.28 -0.65 15.46
N THR A 76 -0.34 0.69 15.53
CA THR A 76 0.23 1.57 14.51
C THR A 76 1.72 1.35 14.33
N ILE A 77 2.49 1.31 15.43
CA ILE A 77 3.94 1.05 15.39
C ILE A 77 4.25 -0.31 14.75
N ASN A 78 3.48 -1.34 15.09
CA ASN A 78 3.69 -2.66 14.50
C ASN A 78 3.33 -2.69 13.01
N ALA A 79 2.25 -2.04 12.60
CA ALA A 79 1.85 -1.93 11.20
C ALA A 79 2.90 -1.16 10.37
N GLU A 80 3.41 -0.05 10.87
CA GLU A 80 4.48 0.71 10.22
C GLU A 80 5.77 -0.10 10.10
N ARG A 81 6.15 -0.84 11.15
CA ARG A 81 7.32 -1.71 11.13
C ARG A 81 7.18 -2.83 10.09
N ALA A 82 6.02 -3.44 10.00
CA ALA A 82 5.72 -4.46 9.00
C ALA A 82 5.78 -3.87 7.57
N ALA A 83 5.18 -2.68 7.36
CA ALA A 83 5.23 -1.95 6.10
C ALA A 83 6.68 -1.68 5.67
N GLN A 84 7.53 -1.18 6.57
CA GLN A 84 8.93 -0.91 6.28
C GLN A 84 9.71 -2.20 5.94
N ALA A 85 9.41 -3.30 6.62
CA ALA A 85 10.03 -4.59 6.31
C ALA A 85 9.65 -5.09 4.91
N LEU A 86 8.38 -4.98 4.54
CA LEU A 86 7.88 -5.33 3.21
C LEU A 86 8.56 -4.49 2.12
N LEU A 87 8.58 -3.17 2.30
CA LEU A 87 9.18 -2.24 1.34
C LEU A 87 10.67 -2.49 1.15
N ARG A 88 11.41 -2.79 2.24
CA ARG A 88 12.83 -3.18 2.14
C ARG A 88 13.04 -4.45 1.34
N LYS A 89 12.21 -5.47 1.55
CA LYS A 89 12.27 -6.72 0.76
C LYS A 89 12.01 -6.46 -0.72
N ALA A 90 10.99 -5.66 -1.04
CA ALA A 90 10.67 -5.29 -2.41
C ALA A 90 11.79 -4.49 -3.07
N THR A 91 12.35 -3.50 -2.39
CA THR A 91 13.52 -2.72 -2.85
C THR A 91 14.71 -3.64 -3.14
N THR A 92 15.00 -4.58 -2.25
CA THR A 92 16.09 -5.55 -2.45
C THR A 92 15.86 -6.41 -3.70
N LEU A 93 14.64 -6.86 -3.95
CA LEU A 93 14.30 -7.64 -5.13
C LEU A 93 14.50 -6.85 -6.42
N LEU A 94 14.06 -5.58 -6.46
CA LEU A 94 14.23 -4.70 -7.61
C LEU A 94 15.72 -4.36 -7.85
N THR A 95 16.48 -4.10 -6.78
CA THR A 95 17.92 -3.84 -6.89
C THR A 95 18.67 -5.06 -7.43
N LYS A 96 18.34 -6.25 -6.98
CA LYS A 96 18.88 -7.51 -7.51
C LYS A 96 18.51 -7.76 -8.97
N ALA A 97 17.36 -7.26 -9.41
CA ALA A 97 16.93 -7.30 -10.80
C ALA A 97 17.63 -6.24 -11.71
N GLY A 98 18.50 -5.40 -11.14
CA GLY A 98 19.27 -4.42 -11.87
C GLY A 98 18.72 -2.98 -11.84
N MET A 99 17.67 -2.73 -11.04
CA MET A 99 17.16 -1.36 -10.85
C MET A 99 18.13 -0.54 -9.98
N PRO A 100 18.55 0.65 -10.43
CA PRO A 100 19.41 1.51 -9.62
C PRO A 100 18.67 2.01 -8.35
N SER A 101 19.34 2.02 -7.22
CA SER A 101 18.74 2.45 -5.95
C SER A 101 18.18 3.87 -5.98
N HIS A 102 18.81 4.79 -6.72
CA HIS A 102 18.33 6.16 -6.88
C HIS A 102 17.05 6.30 -7.74
N SER A 103 16.65 5.23 -8.40
CA SER A 103 15.39 5.15 -9.16
C SER A 103 14.24 4.52 -8.38
N LEU A 104 14.50 4.11 -7.13
CA LEU A 104 13.52 3.49 -6.24
C LEU A 104 13.10 4.45 -5.14
N GLU A 105 11.80 4.57 -4.94
CA GLU A 105 11.19 5.36 -3.87
C GLU A 105 10.20 4.49 -3.12
N THR A 106 10.05 4.71 -1.83
CA THR A 106 9.07 4.02 -1.00
C THR A 106 8.05 5.00 -0.43
N CYS A 107 6.80 4.58 -0.32
CA CYS A 107 5.71 5.35 0.23
C CYS A 107 4.84 4.47 1.11
N VAL A 108 4.52 4.94 2.30
CA VAL A 108 3.55 4.31 3.20
C VAL A 108 2.40 5.28 3.39
N ARG A 109 1.17 4.78 3.29
CA ARG A 109 -0.05 5.50 3.64
C ARG A 109 -0.87 4.67 4.62
N GLN A 110 -1.70 5.31 5.40
CA GLN A 110 -2.71 4.65 6.21
C GLN A 110 -4.08 5.07 5.71
N SER A 111 -4.90 4.09 5.33
CA SER A 111 -6.30 4.34 5.00
C SER A 111 -7.12 4.63 6.25
N VAL A 112 -8.08 5.54 6.13
CA VAL A 112 -9.04 5.84 7.20
C VAL A 112 -10.16 4.81 7.20
N ASN A 113 -10.67 4.45 6.02
CA ASN A 113 -11.70 3.44 5.83
C ASN A 113 -11.26 2.43 4.76
N HIS A 114 -11.89 1.26 4.77
CA HIS A 114 -11.58 0.22 3.78
C HIS A 114 -11.96 0.63 2.35
N GLU A 115 -13.03 1.42 2.19
CA GLU A 115 -13.50 1.92 0.90
C GLU A 115 -12.52 2.93 0.26
N ASP A 116 -11.67 3.57 1.05
CA ASP A 116 -10.76 4.63 0.60
C ASP A 116 -9.53 4.07 -0.14
N LEU A 117 -9.24 2.76 -0.06
CA LEU A 117 -8.03 2.17 -0.61
C LEU A 117 -7.77 2.53 -2.08
N ILE A 118 -8.79 2.44 -2.91
CA ILE A 118 -8.69 2.73 -4.35
C ILE A 118 -8.31 4.19 -4.58
N ASP A 119 -8.97 5.09 -3.87
CA ASP A 119 -8.72 6.53 -3.96
C ASP A 119 -7.36 6.89 -3.37
N ASP A 120 -6.92 6.21 -2.31
CA ASP A 120 -5.59 6.34 -1.72
C ASP A 120 -4.49 5.92 -2.70
N ILE A 121 -4.70 4.84 -3.47
CA ILE A 121 -3.75 4.40 -4.50
C ILE A 121 -3.65 5.45 -5.62
N PHE A 122 -4.78 5.96 -6.13
CA PHE A 122 -4.77 7.02 -7.14
C PHE A 122 -4.18 8.32 -6.63
N ALA A 123 -4.48 8.70 -5.39
CA ALA A 123 -3.90 9.89 -4.75
C ALA A 123 -2.37 9.77 -4.64
N ALA A 124 -1.86 8.61 -4.22
CA ALA A 124 -0.43 8.35 -4.17
C ALA A 124 0.22 8.41 -5.56
N ALA A 125 -0.40 7.81 -6.57
CA ALA A 125 0.10 7.85 -7.94
C ALA A 125 0.17 9.29 -8.48
N LYS A 126 -0.86 10.10 -8.22
CA LYS A 126 -0.91 11.52 -8.61
C LYS A 126 0.17 12.34 -7.90
N GLU A 127 0.29 12.20 -6.58
CA GLU A 127 1.29 12.90 -5.75
C GLU A 127 2.71 12.57 -6.20
N LYS A 128 2.97 11.29 -6.45
CA LYS A 128 4.27 10.80 -6.91
C LYS A 128 4.50 10.97 -8.41
N LYS A 129 3.52 11.51 -9.13
CA LYS A 129 3.56 11.74 -10.60
C LYS A 129 3.83 10.45 -11.38
N CYS A 130 3.22 9.34 -10.94
CA CYS A 130 3.30 8.06 -11.63
C CYS A 130 2.31 8.01 -12.79
N GLN A 131 2.74 7.50 -13.93
CA GLN A 131 1.92 7.32 -15.12
C GLN A 131 1.29 5.92 -15.17
N THR A 132 1.86 4.98 -14.43
CA THR A 132 1.42 3.59 -14.41
C THR A 132 1.27 3.12 -12.97
N ILE A 133 0.19 2.40 -12.69
CA ILE A 133 -0.03 1.69 -11.43
C ILE A 133 0.02 0.19 -11.71
N VAL A 134 0.82 -0.52 -10.94
CA VAL A 134 0.93 -1.98 -11.02
C VAL A 134 0.34 -2.59 -9.76
N VAL A 135 -0.50 -3.59 -9.94
CA VAL A 135 -1.17 -4.32 -8.85
C VAL A 135 -1.26 -5.81 -9.19
N GLY A 136 -1.16 -6.66 -8.19
CA GLY A 136 -1.47 -8.08 -8.36
C GLY A 136 -2.99 -8.29 -8.44
N ARG A 137 -3.44 -9.23 -9.28
CA ARG A 137 -4.88 -9.55 -9.39
C ARG A 137 -5.49 -9.93 -8.04
N SER A 138 -4.77 -10.73 -7.26
CA SER A 138 -5.22 -11.20 -5.95
C SER A 138 -4.73 -10.34 -4.78
N SER A 139 -4.03 -9.23 -5.05
CA SER A 139 -3.60 -8.29 -4.00
C SER A 139 -4.81 -7.69 -3.29
N PHE A 140 -4.64 -7.42 -2.01
CA PHE A 140 -5.69 -6.85 -1.16
C PHE A 140 -6.93 -7.76 -1.05
N SER A 141 -6.73 -9.06 -1.03
CA SER A 141 -7.82 -10.07 -0.95
C SER A 141 -8.73 -9.89 0.27
N TRP A 142 -8.22 -9.32 1.35
CA TRP A 142 -8.96 -8.98 2.56
C TRP A 142 -10.06 -7.92 2.34
N LEU A 143 -10.02 -7.17 1.22
CA LEU A 143 -11.05 -6.21 0.82
C LEU A 143 -12.14 -6.79 -0.09
N LYS A 144 -12.02 -8.06 -0.46
CA LYS A 144 -12.98 -8.71 -1.36
C LYS A 144 -14.41 -8.69 -0.83
N GLU A 145 -14.58 -8.76 0.48
CA GLU A 145 -15.88 -8.66 1.14
C GLU A 145 -16.48 -7.24 1.02
N VAL A 146 -15.63 -6.21 1.02
CA VAL A 146 -16.07 -4.80 0.92
C VAL A 146 -16.49 -4.44 -0.50
N PHE A 147 -15.67 -4.80 -1.49
CA PHE A 147 -15.90 -4.40 -2.88
C PHE A 147 -16.67 -5.43 -3.70
N HIS A 148 -16.87 -6.64 -3.20
CA HIS A 148 -17.41 -7.79 -3.94
C HIS A 148 -16.66 -8.10 -5.25
N ARG A 149 -15.50 -7.49 -5.46
CA ARG A 149 -14.62 -7.60 -6.63
C ARG A 149 -13.16 -7.52 -6.19
N HIS A 150 -12.27 -7.89 -7.08
CA HIS A 150 -10.84 -7.67 -6.85
C HIS A 150 -10.51 -6.17 -6.92
N VAL A 151 -9.58 -5.72 -6.09
CA VAL A 151 -9.07 -4.33 -6.11
C VAL A 151 -8.53 -3.96 -7.49
N ALA A 152 -7.86 -4.91 -8.16
CA ALA A 152 -7.37 -4.73 -9.52
C ALA A 152 -8.51 -4.36 -10.51
N ASP A 153 -9.65 -5.01 -10.43
CA ASP A 153 -10.81 -4.74 -11.30
C ASP A 153 -11.40 -3.34 -11.02
N GLU A 154 -11.45 -2.94 -9.75
CA GLU A 154 -11.91 -1.59 -9.39
C GLU A 154 -10.93 -0.50 -9.85
N LEU A 155 -9.62 -0.75 -9.76
CA LEU A 155 -8.61 0.17 -10.28
C LEU A 155 -8.76 0.35 -11.79
N VAL A 156 -8.93 -0.73 -12.54
CA VAL A 156 -9.14 -0.67 -14.00
C VAL A 156 -10.42 0.10 -14.34
N ARG A 157 -11.51 -0.15 -13.62
CA ARG A 157 -12.80 0.50 -13.84
C ARG A 157 -12.77 2.01 -13.58
N LYS A 158 -12.06 2.43 -12.53
CA LYS A 158 -11.98 3.83 -12.10
C LYS A 158 -10.81 4.61 -12.74
N ALA A 159 -9.89 3.93 -13.44
CA ALA A 159 -8.70 4.55 -14.00
C ALA A 159 -9.05 5.67 -14.99
N SER A 160 -8.42 6.83 -14.82
CA SER A 160 -8.51 7.95 -15.74
C SER A 160 -7.14 8.65 -15.80
N GLY A 161 -6.57 8.75 -17.00
CA GLY A 161 -5.27 9.40 -17.22
C GLY A 161 -4.06 8.65 -16.66
N VAL A 162 -4.22 7.38 -16.29
CA VAL A 162 -3.16 6.50 -15.78
C VAL A 162 -3.33 5.09 -16.34
N THR A 163 -2.23 4.44 -16.59
CA THR A 163 -2.20 3.04 -17.07
C THR A 163 -2.27 2.09 -15.87
N ILE A 164 -3.04 1.02 -15.98
CA ILE A 164 -3.10 -0.03 -14.95
C ILE A 164 -2.49 -1.32 -15.51
N TRP A 165 -1.50 -1.88 -14.81
CA TRP A 165 -0.98 -3.22 -15.05
C TRP A 165 -1.49 -4.15 -13.98
N VAL A 166 -2.20 -5.19 -14.37
CA VAL A 166 -2.63 -6.26 -13.49
C VAL A 166 -1.75 -7.46 -13.72
N VAL A 167 -1.04 -7.90 -12.68
CA VAL A 167 -0.14 -9.06 -12.71
C VAL A 167 -0.83 -10.23 -12.01
N GLU A 168 -0.76 -11.40 -12.61
CA GLU A 168 -1.26 -12.65 -12.04
C GLU A 168 -0.20 -13.41 -11.24
#